data_00fcdc64dba8913df68ec28981fcdbb7
#
_entry.id   00fcdc64dba8913df68ec28981fcdbb7
#
_cell.length_a   1.000
_cell.length_b   1.000
_cell.length_c   1.000
_cell.angle_alpha   90.00
_cell.angle_beta   90.00
_cell.angle_gamma   90.00
#
_symmetry.space_group_name_H-M   'P 1'
#
loop_
_entity.id
_entity.type
_entity.pdbx_description
1 polymer ?
#
loop_
_entity_poly.entity_id
_entity_poly.type
_entity_poly.pdbx_seq_one_letter_code
_entity_poly.pdbx_strand_id
1 'polypeptide(L)'
;MSKALEIDSSRRSLLKYTVAGLLAGCGGRLLPHVSSAYAATEGGAKALVVYYSRSGNTRAVAEAIHAAVGGDIVELQPVTPYPEAYRATTDQAKQELASGYKPPLKHRIGHIEAYDVVFVGSPNWWGSVAGPVRTF
;
A
#
# COMPACT_ATOMS: atom_id res chain seq x y z
N MET A 1 24.09 -2.25 32.67
CA MET A 1 24.95 -2.14 31.47
C MET A 1 24.03 -2.09 30.26
N SER A 2 23.70 -0.86 29.84
CA SER A 2 22.78 -0.62 28.70
C SER A 2 23.60 -0.55 27.42
N LYS A 3 23.32 -1.42 26.48
CA LYS A 3 23.91 -1.42 25.13
C LYS A 3 23.02 -0.57 24.23
N ALA A 4 23.44 0.67 23.98
CA ALA A 4 22.76 1.55 23.03
C ALA A 4 22.88 0.97 21.62
N LEU A 5 21.74 0.92 20.91
CA LEU A 5 21.68 0.60 19.49
C LEU A 5 22.22 1.81 18.70
N GLU A 6 23.38 1.63 18.13
CA GLU A 6 24.00 2.59 17.21
C GLU A 6 23.28 2.50 15.86
N ILE A 7 22.50 3.51 15.55
CA ILE A 7 21.82 3.62 14.25
C ILE A 7 22.84 4.18 13.26
N ASP A 8 23.24 3.33 12.32
CA ASP A 8 24.15 3.63 11.24
C ASP A 8 23.70 4.87 10.42
N SER A 9 24.53 5.89 10.45
CA SER A 9 24.32 7.19 9.80
C SER A 9 24.60 7.18 8.28
N SER A 10 24.79 6.02 7.67
CA SER A 10 25.21 5.84 6.28
C SER A 10 24.13 6.15 5.22
N ARG A 11 22.88 6.41 5.62
CA ARG A 11 21.77 6.65 4.67
C ARG A 11 21.42 8.12 4.42
N ARG A 12 22.23 9.07 4.88
CA ARG A 12 21.98 10.52 4.72
C ARG A 12 22.80 11.23 3.64
N SER A 13 23.54 10.53 2.81
CA SER A 13 24.48 11.15 1.85
C SER A 13 23.98 11.25 0.40
N LEU A 14 22.70 11.06 0.09
CA LEU A 14 22.22 11.05 -1.30
C LEU A 14 21.31 12.23 -1.68
N LEU A 15 21.50 13.40 -1.09
CA LEU A 15 20.81 14.62 -1.54
C LEU A 15 21.77 15.79 -1.71
N LYS A 16 22.67 15.69 -2.69
CA LYS A 16 23.41 16.84 -3.22
C LYS A 16 23.58 16.71 -4.73
N TYR A 17 22.54 17.03 -5.48
CA TYR A 17 22.69 17.38 -6.88
C TYR A 17 22.36 18.85 -7.05
N THR A 18 23.40 19.59 -7.29
CA THR A 18 23.45 21.02 -7.67
C THR A 18 22.77 21.19 -9.03
N VAL A 19 21.72 22.00 -9.07
CA VAL A 19 21.18 22.54 -10.31
C VAL A 19 22.07 23.69 -10.74
N ALA A 20 22.88 23.49 -11.78
CA ALA A 20 23.53 24.56 -12.49
C ALA A 20 22.66 24.93 -13.69
N GLY A 21 22.05 26.12 -13.63
CA GLY A 21 21.20 26.63 -14.68
C GLY A 21 22.04 27.25 -15.80
N LEU A 22 21.56 27.13 -17.04
CA LEU A 22 21.92 28.01 -18.14
C LEU A 22 20.65 28.68 -18.65
N LEU A 23 20.59 30.01 -18.48
CA LEU A 23 19.59 30.89 -19.05
C LEU A 23 19.94 31.17 -20.50
N ALA A 24 19.07 30.89 -21.44
CA ALA A 24 19.04 31.60 -22.72
C ALA A 24 17.60 31.66 -23.23
N GLY A 25 17.10 32.85 -23.45
CA GLY A 25 15.77 33.31 -23.66
C GLY A 25 15.05 32.81 -24.90
N CYS A 26 13.76 32.88 -24.83
CA CYS A 26 12.81 33.53 -25.75
C CYS A 26 11.38 33.20 -25.32
N GLY A 27 10.51 34.20 -25.38
CA GLY A 27 9.18 34.26 -24.86
C GLY A 27 8.22 33.14 -25.34
N GLY A 28 7.45 32.64 -24.42
CA GLY A 28 6.31 31.77 -24.61
C GLY A 28 5.75 31.43 -23.26
N ARG A 29 4.52 31.88 -22.97
CA ARG A 29 3.78 31.51 -21.75
C ARG A 29 3.54 30.01 -21.75
N LEU A 30 4.41 29.26 -21.14
CA LEU A 30 4.21 27.85 -20.81
C LEU A 30 3.89 27.77 -19.32
N LEU A 31 2.66 27.38 -19.02
CA LEU A 31 2.29 26.92 -17.70
C LEU A 31 3.24 25.80 -17.29
N PRO A 32 3.77 25.79 -16.06
CA PRO A 32 4.59 24.66 -15.63
C PRO A 32 3.69 23.43 -15.55
N HIS A 33 3.77 22.56 -16.55
CA HIS A 33 3.42 21.17 -16.36
C HIS A 33 4.40 20.67 -15.30
N VAL A 34 3.89 20.48 -14.10
CA VAL A 34 4.56 19.68 -13.09
C VAL A 34 4.45 18.24 -13.60
N SER A 35 5.30 17.91 -14.56
CA SER A 35 5.58 16.51 -14.83
C SER A 35 6.21 15.97 -13.56
N SER A 36 5.40 15.29 -12.77
CA SER A 36 5.88 14.41 -11.72
C SER A 36 6.70 13.34 -12.41
N ALA A 37 7.98 13.64 -12.64
CA ALA A 37 8.97 12.67 -13.06
C ALA A 37 9.27 11.78 -11.83
N TYR A 38 8.34 10.92 -11.48
CA TYR A 38 8.72 9.64 -10.91
C TYR A 38 9.38 8.88 -12.06
N ALA A 39 10.70 9.08 -12.19
CA ALA A 39 11.53 8.26 -13.05
C ALA A 39 11.26 6.81 -12.62
N ALA A 40 10.61 6.04 -13.48
CA ALA A 40 10.66 4.59 -13.43
C ALA A 40 12.17 4.26 -13.53
N THR A 41 12.78 3.94 -12.41
CA THR A 41 14.11 3.37 -12.35
C THR A 41 14.01 2.07 -13.13
N GLU A 42 14.76 1.93 -14.20
CA GLU A 42 14.96 0.63 -14.87
C GLU A 42 15.60 -0.30 -13.83
N GLY A 43 14.80 -1.24 -13.33
CA GLY A 43 15.06 -1.99 -12.11
C GLY A 43 14.09 -1.62 -10.98
N GLY A 44 12.86 -1.16 -11.33
CA GLY A 44 11.86 -0.72 -10.37
C GLY A 44 11.56 -1.77 -9.31
N ALA A 45 11.45 -1.33 -8.05
CA ALA A 45 11.10 -2.16 -6.93
C ALA A 45 9.84 -2.98 -7.25
N LYS A 46 9.90 -4.29 -7.06
CA LYS A 46 8.77 -5.17 -7.29
C LYS A 46 7.73 -4.95 -6.21
N ALA A 47 6.62 -4.32 -6.58
CA ALA A 47 5.56 -3.96 -5.66
C ALA A 47 4.41 -4.97 -5.68
N LEU A 48 3.81 -5.22 -4.51
CA LEU A 48 2.57 -5.95 -4.35
C LEU A 48 1.56 -5.06 -3.62
N VAL A 49 0.36 -4.90 -4.17
CA VAL A 49 -0.77 -4.23 -3.52
C VAL A 49 -1.77 -5.30 -3.11
N VAL A 50 -1.92 -5.54 -1.81
CA VAL A 50 -2.90 -6.49 -1.26
C VAL A 50 -3.96 -5.71 -0.51
N TYR A 51 -5.22 -6.01 -0.75
CA TYR A 51 -6.29 -5.30 -0.06
C TYR A 51 -7.55 -6.15 0.14
N TYR A 52 -8.36 -5.74 1.11
CA TYR A 52 -9.75 -6.17 1.25
C TYR A 52 -10.66 -4.95 1.14
N SER A 53 -11.72 -5.05 0.37
CA SER A 53 -12.70 -3.97 0.23
C SER A 53 -14.12 -4.51 0.28
N ARG A 54 -14.97 -3.92 1.15
CA ARG A 54 -16.38 -4.25 1.24
C ARG A 54 -17.25 -3.38 0.33
N SER A 55 -17.03 -2.08 0.35
CA SER A 55 -17.86 -1.07 -0.35
C SER A 55 -17.18 -0.44 -1.56
N GLY A 56 -15.99 -0.91 -1.94
CA GLY A 56 -15.22 -0.36 -3.06
C GLY A 56 -14.24 0.76 -2.68
N ASN A 57 -14.39 1.41 -1.51
CA ASN A 57 -13.51 2.54 -1.15
C ASN A 57 -12.04 2.13 -1.05
N THR A 58 -11.73 1.04 -0.34
CA THR A 58 -10.36 0.53 -0.23
C THR A 58 -9.84 0.05 -1.59
N ARG A 59 -10.71 -0.54 -2.42
CA ARG A 59 -10.37 -0.94 -3.79
C ARG A 59 -9.93 0.26 -4.61
N ALA A 60 -10.69 1.35 -4.62
CA ALA A 60 -10.35 2.55 -5.38
C ALA A 60 -8.97 3.12 -4.99
N VAL A 61 -8.64 3.12 -3.68
CA VAL A 61 -7.32 3.53 -3.21
C VAL A 61 -6.23 2.54 -3.64
N ALA A 62 -6.48 1.23 -3.53
CA ALA A 62 -5.53 0.20 -3.94
C ALA A 62 -5.22 0.26 -5.44
N GLU A 63 -6.25 0.45 -6.27
CA GLU A 63 -6.11 0.62 -7.72
C GLU A 63 -5.31 1.89 -8.07
N ALA A 64 -5.54 2.99 -7.35
CA ALA A 64 -4.78 4.23 -7.54
C ALA A 64 -3.29 4.04 -7.16
N ILE A 65 -2.99 3.34 -6.08
CA ILE A 65 -1.62 2.99 -5.69
C ILE A 65 -0.99 2.11 -6.77
N HIS A 66 -1.68 1.04 -7.19
CA HIS A 66 -1.18 0.14 -8.23
C HIS A 66 -0.91 0.88 -9.55
N ALA A 67 -1.80 1.78 -9.97
CA ALA A 67 -1.59 2.61 -11.16
C ALA A 67 -0.35 3.51 -11.06
N ALA A 68 0.00 3.96 -9.84
CA ALA A 68 1.15 4.82 -9.61
C ALA A 68 2.48 4.07 -9.52
N VAL A 69 2.49 2.87 -8.92
CA VAL A 69 3.73 2.12 -8.62
C VAL A 69 3.93 0.90 -9.52
N GLY A 70 2.89 0.41 -10.21
CA GLY A 70 2.92 -0.84 -10.96
C GLY A 70 2.97 -2.08 -10.05
N GLY A 71 3.46 -3.19 -10.59
CA GLY A 71 3.59 -4.45 -9.87
C GLY A 71 2.31 -5.30 -9.90
N ASP A 72 2.10 -6.09 -8.85
CA ASP A 72 0.94 -6.97 -8.72
C ASP A 72 -0.12 -6.37 -7.78
N ILE A 73 -1.40 -6.64 -8.07
CA ILE A 73 -2.52 -6.23 -7.22
C ILE A 73 -3.43 -7.42 -6.92
N VAL A 74 -3.76 -7.63 -5.65
CA VAL A 74 -4.57 -8.78 -5.21
C VAL A 74 -5.64 -8.34 -4.22
N GLU A 75 -6.90 -8.66 -4.52
CA GLU A 75 -8.00 -8.50 -3.57
C GLU A 75 -8.14 -9.76 -2.72
N LEU A 76 -8.09 -9.60 -1.41
CA LEU A 76 -8.33 -10.67 -0.45
C LEU A 76 -9.82 -11.04 -0.45
N GLN A 77 -10.12 -12.30 -0.69
CA GLN A 77 -11.48 -12.81 -0.67
C GLN A 77 -11.64 -13.88 0.41
N PRO A 78 -12.46 -13.65 1.45
CA PRO A 78 -12.77 -14.69 2.42
C PRO A 78 -13.60 -15.80 1.75
N VAL A 79 -13.42 -17.04 2.20
CA VAL A 79 -14.18 -18.19 1.70
C VAL A 79 -15.68 -17.96 1.91
N THR A 80 -16.05 -17.48 3.09
CA THR A 80 -17.42 -17.06 3.39
C THR A 80 -17.49 -15.54 3.31
N PRO A 81 -18.22 -14.96 2.34
CA PRO A 81 -18.39 -13.52 2.24
C PRO A 81 -19.06 -12.94 3.48
N TYR A 82 -18.70 -11.71 3.82
CA TYR A 82 -19.43 -10.95 4.84
C TYR A 82 -20.83 -10.60 4.38
N PRO A 83 -21.79 -10.44 5.31
CA PRO A 83 -23.15 -10.03 4.98
C PRO A 83 -23.17 -8.68 4.23
N GLU A 84 -24.16 -8.49 3.35
CA GLU A 84 -24.34 -7.21 2.65
C GLU A 84 -24.77 -6.09 3.59
N ALA A 85 -25.61 -6.40 4.58
CA ALA A 85 -26.07 -5.42 5.56
C ALA A 85 -24.91 -4.93 6.42
N TYR A 86 -24.71 -3.62 6.49
CA TYR A 86 -23.60 -2.98 7.21
C TYR A 86 -23.53 -3.41 8.69
N ARG A 87 -24.67 -3.41 9.39
CA ARG A 87 -24.73 -3.83 10.80
C ARG A 87 -24.28 -5.27 10.99
N ALA A 88 -24.82 -6.19 10.20
CA ALA A 88 -24.46 -7.60 10.30
C ALA A 88 -22.96 -7.80 10.04
N THR A 89 -22.38 -7.07 9.06
CA THR A 89 -20.94 -7.09 8.81
C THR A 89 -20.14 -6.60 10.02
N THR A 90 -20.53 -5.48 10.62
CA THR A 90 -19.80 -4.90 11.75
C THR A 90 -19.93 -5.73 13.02
N ASP A 91 -21.10 -6.34 13.26
CA ASP A 91 -21.33 -7.23 14.41
C ASP A 91 -20.49 -8.52 14.27
N GLN A 92 -20.47 -9.13 13.08
CA GLN A 92 -19.60 -10.27 12.79
C GLN A 92 -18.13 -9.92 12.99
N ALA A 93 -17.67 -8.79 12.43
CA ALA A 93 -16.29 -8.34 12.55
C ALA A 93 -15.90 -8.10 14.02
N LYS A 94 -16.82 -7.59 14.85
CA LYS A 94 -16.59 -7.42 16.29
C LYS A 94 -16.40 -8.76 17.00
N GLN A 95 -17.24 -9.75 16.68
CA GLN A 95 -17.13 -11.10 17.24
C GLN A 95 -15.82 -11.78 16.81
N GLU A 96 -15.46 -11.66 15.54
CA GLU A 96 -14.20 -12.20 15.01
C GLU A 96 -12.99 -11.56 15.69
N LEU A 97 -13.04 -10.25 15.93
CA LEU A 97 -11.97 -9.54 16.62
C LEU A 97 -11.86 -10.00 18.08
N ALA A 98 -12.99 -10.12 18.79
CA ALA A 98 -13.02 -10.53 20.19
C ALA A 98 -12.56 -11.98 20.40
N SER A 99 -12.89 -12.88 19.46
CA SER A 99 -12.49 -14.29 19.51
C SER A 99 -11.11 -14.57 18.92
N GLY A 100 -10.46 -13.59 18.29
CA GLY A 100 -9.21 -13.79 17.53
C GLY A 100 -9.42 -14.62 16.25
N TYR A 101 -10.66 -14.83 15.82
CA TYR A 101 -10.94 -15.56 14.60
C TYR A 101 -10.40 -14.88 13.37
N LYS A 102 -9.75 -15.66 12.51
CA LYS A 102 -9.19 -15.22 11.23
C LYS A 102 -9.94 -15.94 10.09
N PRO A 103 -10.78 -15.26 9.31
CA PRO A 103 -11.56 -15.91 8.26
C PRO A 103 -10.63 -16.49 7.18
N PRO A 104 -10.84 -17.77 6.77
CA PRO A 104 -10.03 -18.37 5.73
C PRO A 104 -10.22 -17.63 4.41
N LEU A 105 -9.11 -17.49 3.66
CA LEU A 105 -9.09 -16.87 2.35
C LEU A 105 -9.25 -17.92 1.25
N LYS A 106 -9.91 -17.54 0.13
CA LYS A 106 -10.06 -18.41 -1.05
C LYS A 106 -8.72 -18.75 -1.68
N HIS A 107 -7.80 -17.80 -1.67
CA HIS A 107 -6.47 -17.95 -2.25
C HIS A 107 -5.42 -17.48 -1.24
N ARG A 108 -4.30 -18.19 -1.18
CA ARG A 108 -3.11 -17.74 -0.45
C ARG A 108 -2.21 -17.00 -1.41
N ILE A 109 -1.64 -15.90 -0.95
CA ILE A 109 -0.60 -15.19 -1.68
C ILE A 109 0.72 -15.85 -1.26
N GLY A 110 1.37 -16.50 -2.24
CA GLY A 110 2.68 -17.11 -2.03
C GLY A 110 3.81 -16.14 -2.42
N HIS A 111 5.03 -16.48 -2.00
CA HIS A 111 6.26 -15.78 -2.43
C HIS A 111 6.25 -14.26 -2.16
N ILE A 112 5.72 -13.85 -1.00
CA ILE A 112 5.70 -12.43 -0.59
C ILE A 112 7.14 -11.90 -0.49
N GLU A 113 8.08 -12.74 -0.14
CA GLU A 113 9.52 -12.46 -0.09
C GLU A 113 10.13 -12.04 -1.44
N ALA A 114 9.43 -12.29 -2.54
CA ALA A 114 9.87 -11.88 -3.88
C ALA A 114 9.55 -10.40 -4.19
N TYR A 115 8.85 -9.69 -3.30
CA TYR A 115 8.50 -8.30 -3.45
C TYR A 115 9.36 -7.41 -2.55
N ASP A 116 9.78 -6.27 -3.10
CA ASP A 116 10.56 -5.28 -2.36
C ASP A 116 9.66 -4.40 -1.47
N VAL A 117 8.40 -4.19 -1.90
CA VAL A 117 7.40 -3.36 -1.19
C VAL A 117 6.04 -4.04 -1.24
N VAL A 118 5.37 -4.10 -0.10
CA VAL A 118 3.99 -4.59 0.00
C VAL A 118 3.10 -3.49 0.58
N PHE A 119 2.11 -3.05 -0.21
CA PHE A 119 1.05 -2.16 0.25
C PHE A 119 -0.13 -2.99 0.74
N VAL A 120 -0.60 -2.70 1.95
CA VAL A 120 -1.72 -3.43 2.54
C VAL A 120 -2.90 -2.50 2.76
N GLY A 121 -4.00 -2.73 2.03
CA GLY A 121 -5.24 -1.97 2.11
C GLY A 121 -6.30 -2.65 2.96
N SER A 122 -6.91 -1.94 3.92
CA SER A 122 -7.97 -2.47 4.78
C SER A 122 -9.00 -1.41 5.13
N PRO A 123 -10.30 -1.76 5.20
CA PRO A 123 -11.24 -0.95 5.97
C PRO A 123 -10.85 -0.98 7.45
N ASN A 124 -11.13 0.12 8.15
CA ASN A 124 -10.97 0.16 9.60
C ASN A 124 -12.28 -0.34 10.26
N TRP A 125 -12.22 -1.49 10.91
CA TRP A 125 -13.34 -2.07 11.66
C TRP A 125 -13.00 -2.17 13.14
N TRP A 126 -13.73 -1.42 13.96
CA TRP A 126 -13.53 -1.41 15.42
C TRP A 126 -12.09 -1.07 15.85
N GLY A 127 -11.44 -0.13 15.17
CA GLY A 127 -10.07 0.27 15.46
C GLY A 127 -9.00 -0.73 15.00
N SER A 128 -9.39 -1.74 14.19
CA SER A 128 -8.49 -2.76 13.66
C SER A 128 -8.65 -2.92 12.15
N VAL A 129 -7.72 -3.62 11.54
CA VAL A 129 -7.83 -4.06 10.15
C VAL A 129 -8.89 -5.16 10.03
N ALA A 130 -9.55 -5.27 8.88
CA ALA A 130 -10.57 -6.26 8.60
C ALA A 130 -10.05 -7.70 8.73
N GLY A 131 -10.94 -8.64 9.08
CA GLY A 131 -10.61 -10.06 9.27
C GLY A 131 -9.76 -10.68 8.15
N PRO A 132 -10.12 -10.51 6.86
CA PRO A 132 -9.31 -11.04 5.75
C PRO A 132 -7.87 -10.53 5.74
N VAL A 133 -7.63 -9.27 6.13
CA VAL A 133 -6.28 -8.69 6.22
C VAL A 133 -5.52 -9.26 7.42
N ARG A 134 -6.20 -9.60 8.51
CA ARG A 134 -5.57 -10.28 9.65
C ARG A 134 -5.18 -11.73 9.35
N THR A 135 -5.83 -12.34 8.34
CA THR A 135 -5.51 -13.69 7.90
C THR A 135 -4.29 -13.72 6.99
N PHE A 136 -4.16 -12.70 6.15
CA PHE A 136 -3.00 -12.46 5.29
C PHE A 136 -1.75 -12.21 6.11
#